data_f25691ff3836c1ac366ffc38be28dd7a
#
_entry.id   f25691ff3836c1ac366ffc38be28dd7a
#
_cell.length_a   1.000
_cell.length_b   1.000
_cell.length_c   1.000
_cell.angle_alpha   90.00
_cell.angle_beta   90.00
_cell.angle_gamma   90.00
#
_symmetry.space_group_name_H-M   'P 1'
#
loop_
_entity.id
_entity.type
_entity.pdbx_description
1 polymer ?
#
loop_
_entity_poly.entity_id
_entity_poly.type
_entity_poly.pdbx_seq_one_letter_code
_entity_poly.pdbx_strand_id
1 'polypeptide(L)'
;MEYLFEMHTHTKEVSVCAVAFAEDLIESYKDSDYAGFVLTNHMNPSTFKNIGLENASWDEKIDHFMNGFHAVKKAAGDRCVVLLGFELNFYNTSNDYLVYGATEEFLRSHGDLMAMTPKQVSKLCHENGLLFIQAHPFRRGMEVVDWNILDGYEIFNGNPRHNSNNDIAEIWAKKHNK
;
A
#
# COMPACT_ATOMS: atom_id res chain seq x y z
N MET A 1 -22.76 12.68 -5.76
CA MET A 1 -22.04 13.02 -4.53
C MET A 1 -20.64 12.45 -4.71
N GLU A 2 -19.62 13.26 -4.60
CA GLU A 2 -18.23 12.83 -4.73
C GLU A 2 -17.68 12.57 -3.34
N TYR A 3 -16.87 11.53 -3.20
CA TYR A 3 -16.21 11.17 -1.95
C TYR A 3 -14.70 11.20 -2.14
N LEU A 4 -13.99 11.85 -1.22
CA LEU A 4 -12.53 11.84 -1.20
C LEU A 4 -12.04 10.64 -0.38
N PHE A 5 -11.05 9.94 -0.90
CA PHE A 5 -10.33 8.87 -0.20
C PHE A 5 -8.84 9.13 -0.26
N GLU A 6 -8.16 8.98 0.90
CA GLU A 6 -6.70 8.88 0.89
C GLU A 6 -6.31 7.46 0.45
N MET A 7 -5.51 7.38 -0.60
CA MET A 7 -5.22 6.10 -1.24
C MET A 7 -3.89 5.46 -0.81
N HIS A 8 -3.03 6.19 -0.06
CA HIS A 8 -1.72 5.70 0.34
C HIS A 8 -1.40 6.11 1.78
N THR A 9 -1.77 5.27 2.74
CA THR A 9 -1.69 5.57 4.18
C THR A 9 -1.02 4.45 4.95
N HIS A 10 -0.16 4.83 5.90
CA HIS A 10 0.55 3.91 6.79
C HIS A 10 0.26 4.20 8.25
N THR A 11 0.35 3.16 9.08
CA THR A 11 0.32 3.28 10.54
C THR A 11 1.50 2.63 11.20
N LYS A 12 1.85 3.14 12.37
CA LYS A 12 3.04 2.75 13.13
C LYS A 12 2.95 1.35 13.73
N GLU A 13 1.76 0.76 13.78
CA GLU A 13 1.56 -0.63 14.17
C GLU A 13 2.30 -1.61 13.26
N VAL A 14 2.47 -1.26 11.98
CA VAL A 14 3.11 -2.11 10.96
C VAL A 14 4.29 -1.43 10.30
N SER A 15 4.10 -0.20 9.83
CA SER A 15 5.07 0.49 8.97
C SER A 15 6.01 1.37 9.76
N VAL A 16 7.29 1.03 9.80
CA VAL A 16 8.32 1.78 10.55
C VAL A 16 8.46 3.24 10.10
N CYS A 17 8.15 3.53 8.84
CA CYS A 17 8.20 4.89 8.29
C CYS A 17 7.04 5.77 8.78
N ALA A 18 5.95 5.19 9.27
CA ALA A 18 4.80 5.91 9.78
C ALA A 18 5.11 6.63 11.10
N VAL A 19 4.41 7.72 11.36
CA VAL A 19 4.57 8.53 12.58
C VAL A 19 3.35 8.44 13.50
N ALA A 20 2.19 8.06 12.97
CA ALA A 20 0.92 7.99 13.68
C ALA A 20 0.53 6.53 13.98
N PHE A 21 0.03 6.28 15.18
CA PHE A 21 -0.74 5.09 15.50
C PHE A 21 -2.18 5.24 15.01
N ALA A 22 -2.96 4.16 15.08
CA ALA A 22 -4.33 4.10 14.58
C ALA A 22 -5.22 5.25 15.10
N GLU A 23 -5.20 5.51 16.40
CA GLU A 23 -6.00 6.57 17.02
C GLU A 23 -5.57 7.95 16.54
N ASP A 24 -4.27 8.24 16.47
CA ASP A 24 -3.72 9.52 16.01
C ASP A 24 -4.03 9.74 14.52
N LEU A 25 -3.96 8.67 13.71
CA LEU A 25 -4.35 8.73 12.30
C LEU A 25 -5.80 9.15 12.16
N ILE A 26 -6.71 8.47 12.84
CA ILE A 26 -8.16 8.77 12.78
C ILE A 26 -8.44 10.19 13.29
N GLU A 27 -7.79 10.60 14.36
CA GLU A 27 -7.94 11.96 14.89
C GLU A 27 -7.47 13.03 13.89
N SER A 28 -6.42 12.75 13.11
CA SER A 28 -5.93 13.69 12.10
C SER A 28 -6.90 13.92 10.93
N TYR A 29 -7.81 12.99 10.67
CA TYR A 29 -8.81 13.09 9.60
C TYR A 29 -10.19 13.58 10.07
N LYS A 30 -10.41 13.80 11.37
CA LYS A 30 -11.74 14.10 11.94
C LYS A 30 -12.43 15.33 11.36
N ASP A 31 -11.64 16.36 11.02
CA ASP A 31 -12.12 17.64 10.50
C ASP A 31 -11.83 17.80 8.99
N SER A 32 -11.54 16.70 8.30
CA SER A 32 -11.26 16.68 6.86
C SER A 32 -12.50 16.28 6.05
N ASP A 33 -12.48 16.58 4.77
CA ASP A 33 -13.52 16.16 3.81
C ASP A 33 -13.35 14.72 3.32
N TYR A 34 -12.38 13.95 3.88
CA TYR A 34 -12.17 12.56 3.50
C TYR A 34 -13.24 11.64 4.06
N ALA A 35 -13.90 10.89 3.18
CA ALA A 35 -14.86 9.86 3.54
C ALA A 35 -14.19 8.59 4.12
N GLY A 36 -12.92 8.41 3.82
CA GLY A 36 -12.14 7.28 4.29
C GLY A 36 -10.76 7.21 3.66
N PHE A 37 -10.11 6.09 3.86
CA PHE A 37 -8.79 5.82 3.30
C PHE A 37 -8.55 4.32 3.06
N VAL A 38 -7.59 4.03 2.18
CA VAL A 38 -7.04 2.69 2.02
C VAL A 38 -5.80 2.59 2.88
N LEU A 39 -5.81 1.70 3.86
CA LEU A 39 -4.64 1.43 4.67
C LEU A 39 -3.68 0.54 3.87
N THR A 40 -2.56 1.12 3.45
CA THR A 40 -1.54 0.48 2.60
C THR A 40 -0.23 0.25 3.34
N ASN A 41 -0.30 -0.29 4.53
CA ASN A 41 0.90 -0.59 5.30
C ASN A 41 1.91 -1.39 4.48
N HIS A 42 3.20 -1.20 4.79
CA HIS A 42 4.27 -1.87 4.09
C HIS A 42 4.25 -3.38 4.26
N MET A 43 4.22 -4.08 3.14
CA MET A 43 4.48 -5.50 3.01
C MET A 43 5.83 -5.67 2.30
N ASN A 44 6.91 -5.55 3.06
CA ASN A 44 8.26 -5.60 2.53
C ASN A 44 9.23 -6.30 3.50
N PRO A 45 10.37 -6.80 3.00
CA PRO A 45 11.34 -7.54 3.82
C PRO A 45 11.87 -6.73 5.01
N SER A 46 12.06 -5.43 4.86
CA SER A 46 12.59 -4.58 5.93
C SER A 46 11.60 -4.39 7.07
N THR A 47 10.31 -4.29 6.79
CA THR A 47 9.26 -4.22 7.82
C THR A 47 9.32 -5.46 8.70
N PHE A 48 9.29 -6.66 8.13
CA PHE A 48 9.31 -7.90 8.90
C PHE A 48 10.64 -8.11 9.64
N LYS A 49 11.76 -7.71 9.05
CA LYS A 49 13.06 -7.76 9.72
C LYS A 49 13.12 -6.85 10.95
N ASN A 50 12.60 -5.63 10.84
CA ASN A 50 12.65 -4.64 11.93
C ASN A 50 11.84 -5.04 13.16
N ILE A 51 10.86 -5.92 13.00
CA ILE A 51 10.02 -6.46 14.09
C ILE A 51 10.40 -7.89 14.46
N GLY A 52 11.48 -8.45 13.91
CA GLY A 52 11.98 -9.79 14.22
C GLY A 52 11.16 -10.92 13.59
N LEU A 53 10.39 -10.66 12.56
CA LEU A 53 9.57 -11.64 11.83
C LEU A 53 10.16 -12.03 10.46
N GLU A 54 11.44 -11.75 10.18
CA GLU A 54 12.06 -12.09 8.90
C GLU A 54 12.02 -13.61 8.60
N ASN A 55 12.18 -14.43 9.64
CA ASN A 55 12.17 -15.90 9.54
C ASN A 55 10.83 -16.54 9.98
N ALA A 56 9.83 -15.73 10.28
CA ALA A 56 8.50 -16.21 10.64
C ALA A 56 7.76 -16.80 9.44
N SER A 57 6.79 -17.66 9.69
CA SER A 57 5.89 -18.16 8.67
C SER A 57 5.11 -17.01 8.00
N TRP A 58 4.55 -17.27 6.82
CA TRP A 58 3.73 -16.28 6.14
C TRP A 58 2.49 -15.92 6.97
N ASP A 59 1.85 -16.88 7.60
CA ASP A 59 0.69 -16.65 8.46
C ASP A 59 1.01 -15.72 9.65
N GLU A 60 2.15 -15.91 10.32
CA GLU A 60 2.58 -15.02 11.41
C GLU A 60 2.83 -13.58 10.90
N LYS A 61 3.40 -13.44 9.70
CA LYS A 61 3.58 -12.13 9.06
C LYS A 61 2.23 -11.47 8.75
N ILE A 62 1.26 -12.24 8.25
CA ILE A 62 -0.09 -11.74 7.97
C ILE A 62 -0.84 -11.42 9.27
N ASP A 63 -0.71 -12.21 10.32
CA ASP A 63 -1.30 -11.89 11.63
C ASP A 63 -0.84 -10.52 12.13
N HIS A 64 0.47 -10.25 12.06
CA HIS A 64 1.00 -8.93 12.43
C HIS A 64 0.45 -7.82 11.53
N PHE A 65 0.43 -8.04 10.22
CA PHE A 65 -0.07 -7.07 9.24
C PHE A 65 -1.55 -6.74 9.49
N MET A 66 -2.38 -7.76 9.70
CA MET A 66 -3.81 -7.60 9.95
C MET A 66 -4.13 -6.95 11.29
N ASN A 67 -3.27 -7.12 12.32
CA ASN A 67 -3.42 -6.43 13.59
C ASN A 67 -3.42 -4.90 13.40
N GLY A 68 -2.57 -4.37 12.53
CA GLY A 68 -2.58 -2.94 12.17
C GLY A 68 -3.89 -2.52 11.51
N PHE A 69 -4.40 -3.30 10.57
CA PHE A 69 -5.67 -3.02 9.92
C PHE A 69 -6.84 -3.05 10.91
N HIS A 70 -6.90 -4.04 11.79
CA HIS A 70 -7.94 -4.15 12.81
C HIS A 70 -7.88 -3.00 13.82
N ALA A 71 -6.67 -2.55 14.20
CA ALA A 71 -6.50 -1.39 15.09
C ALA A 71 -7.12 -0.13 14.46
N VAL A 72 -6.82 0.14 13.18
CA VAL A 72 -7.37 1.30 12.47
C VAL A 72 -8.89 1.19 12.29
N LYS A 73 -9.42 0.02 11.91
CA LYS A 73 -10.87 -0.18 11.81
C LYS A 73 -11.57 0.06 13.15
N LYS A 74 -11.00 -0.43 14.23
CA LYS A 74 -11.51 -0.22 15.59
C LYS A 74 -11.50 1.26 15.98
N ALA A 75 -10.39 1.94 15.73
CA ALA A 75 -10.26 3.38 15.99
C ALA A 75 -11.22 4.21 15.14
N ALA A 76 -11.44 3.83 13.88
CA ALA A 76 -12.36 4.52 12.98
C ALA A 76 -13.84 4.40 13.43
N GLY A 77 -14.25 3.21 13.86
CA GLY A 77 -15.67 2.95 14.14
C GLY A 77 -16.54 3.31 12.93
N ASP A 78 -17.56 4.14 13.15
CA ASP A 78 -18.47 4.63 12.09
C ASP A 78 -18.06 6.02 11.53
N ARG A 79 -16.90 6.56 11.95
CA ARG A 79 -16.47 7.93 11.56
C ARG A 79 -16.00 8.04 10.12
N CYS A 80 -15.35 7.01 9.60
CA CYS A 80 -14.85 6.96 8.23
C CYS A 80 -14.69 5.53 7.74
N VAL A 81 -14.65 5.37 6.41
CA VAL A 81 -14.44 4.07 5.77
C VAL A 81 -12.95 3.70 5.78
N VAL A 82 -12.63 2.50 6.23
CA VAL A 82 -11.26 1.94 6.16
C VAL A 82 -11.27 0.72 5.26
N LEU A 83 -10.53 0.82 4.16
CA LEU A 83 -10.35 -0.27 3.19
C LEU A 83 -8.97 -0.89 3.36
N LEU A 84 -8.87 -2.19 3.12
CA LEU A 84 -7.61 -2.91 3.14
C LEU A 84 -6.90 -2.78 1.78
N GLY A 85 -5.65 -2.36 1.84
CA GLY A 85 -4.66 -2.43 0.78
C GLY A 85 -3.31 -2.78 1.37
N PHE A 86 -2.27 -2.78 0.57
CA PHE A 86 -0.89 -2.90 1.03
C PHE A 86 0.08 -2.29 0.03
N GLU A 87 1.22 -1.81 0.53
CA GLU A 87 2.35 -1.39 -0.28
C GLU A 87 3.39 -2.50 -0.30
N LEU A 88 3.47 -3.19 -1.43
CA LEU A 88 4.34 -4.35 -1.65
C LEU A 88 5.69 -3.93 -2.20
N ASN A 89 6.77 -4.43 -1.59
CA ASN A 89 8.11 -4.40 -2.16
C ASN A 89 8.66 -5.81 -2.23
N PHE A 90 9.23 -6.16 -3.38
CA PHE A 90 9.79 -7.49 -3.62
C PHE A 90 11.22 -7.60 -3.08
N TYR A 91 11.67 -8.84 -2.82
CA TYR A 91 13.07 -9.07 -2.48
C TYR A 91 14.00 -8.54 -3.57
N ASN A 92 15.05 -7.82 -3.15
CA ASN A 92 16.10 -7.29 -4.03
C ASN A 92 15.62 -6.29 -5.11
N THR A 93 14.50 -5.60 -4.88
CA THR A 93 14.04 -4.50 -5.73
C THR A 93 13.90 -3.21 -4.93
N SER A 94 13.86 -2.07 -5.64
CA SER A 94 13.63 -0.76 -5.03
C SER A 94 12.20 -0.26 -5.20
N ASN A 95 11.42 -0.86 -6.11
CA ASN A 95 10.08 -0.40 -6.45
C ASN A 95 9.05 -0.88 -5.43
N ASP A 96 8.15 0.03 -5.08
CA ASP A 96 6.97 -0.24 -4.28
C ASP A 96 5.72 -0.28 -5.17
N TYR A 97 4.75 -1.11 -4.77
CA TYR A 97 3.49 -1.29 -5.50
C TYR A 97 2.32 -1.26 -4.55
N LEU A 98 1.31 -0.46 -4.88
CA LEU A 98 0.05 -0.41 -4.15
C LEU A 98 -0.89 -1.47 -4.71
N VAL A 99 -1.42 -2.30 -3.82
CA VAL A 99 -2.44 -3.29 -4.15
C VAL A 99 -3.74 -2.92 -3.45
N TYR A 100 -4.79 -2.76 -4.22
CA TYR A 100 -6.11 -2.37 -3.73
C TYR A 100 -7.14 -3.47 -3.94
N GLY A 101 -8.10 -3.56 -3.01
CA GLY A 101 -9.18 -4.54 -3.06
C GLY A 101 -8.85 -5.86 -2.38
N ALA A 102 -7.68 -5.97 -1.74
CA ALA A 102 -7.27 -7.18 -1.06
C ALA A 102 -8.19 -7.55 0.12
N THR A 103 -8.25 -8.84 0.41
CA THR A 103 -8.86 -9.40 1.61
C THR A 103 -7.83 -10.17 2.41
N GLU A 104 -8.12 -10.41 3.69
CA GLU A 104 -7.25 -11.27 4.51
C GLU A 104 -7.12 -12.68 3.93
N GLU A 105 -8.21 -13.23 3.36
CA GLU A 105 -8.21 -14.53 2.68
C GLU A 105 -7.23 -14.54 1.50
N PHE A 106 -7.23 -13.48 0.68
CA PHE A 106 -6.27 -13.32 -0.41
C PHE A 106 -4.83 -13.35 0.10
N LEU A 107 -4.53 -12.59 1.15
CA LEU A 107 -3.18 -12.52 1.72
C LEU A 107 -2.70 -13.89 2.24
N ARG A 108 -3.57 -14.66 2.89
CA ARG A 108 -3.20 -15.97 3.47
C ARG A 108 -3.05 -17.06 2.41
N SER A 109 -3.88 -17.04 1.38
CA SER A 109 -3.95 -18.15 0.41
C SER A 109 -2.83 -18.16 -0.63
N HIS A 110 -2.06 -17.09 -0.79
CA HIS A 110 -1.08 -16.97 -1.87
C HIS A 110 0.38 -17.04 -1.44
N GLY A 111 0.66 -17.22 -0.14
CA GLY A 111 2.02 -17.32 0.40
C GLY A 111 2.82 -16.03 0.27
N ASP A 112 4.14 -16.13 0.34
CA ASP A 112 5.04 -14.96 0.37
C ASP A 112 5.04 -14.20 -0.97
N LEU A 113 4.19 -13.18 -1.07
CA LEU A 113 4.09 -12.31 -2.24
C LEU A 113 5.40 -11.57 -2.54
N MET A 114 6.23 -11.30 -1.53
CA MET A 114 7.51 -10.60 -1.71
C MET A 114 8.54 -11.45 -2.48
N ALA A 115 8.37 -12.78 -2.48
CA ALA A 115 9.22 -13.72 -3.20
C ALA A 115 8.82 -13.87 -4.69
N MET A 116 7.71 -13.31 -5.09
CA MET A 116 7.23 -13.34 -6.48
C MET A 116 7.89 -12.23 -7.31
N THR A 117 7.66 -12.26 -8.61
CA THR A 117 8.00 -11.15 -9.52
C THR A 117 6.80 -10.20 -9.67
N PRO A 118 7.02 -8.92 -10.04
CA PRO A 118 5.93 -7.98 -10.31
C PRO A 118 4.90 -8.53 -11.31
N LYS A 119 5.35 -9.24 -12.34
CA LYS A 119 4.48 -9.86 -13.35
C LYS A 119 3.60 -10.98 -12.78
N GLN A 120 4.14 -11.78 -11.85
CA GLN A 120 3.37 -12.83 -11.18
C GLN A 120 2.30 -12.25 -10.28
N VAL A 121 2.65 -11.22 -9.48
CA VAL A 121 1.68 -10.55 -8.62
C VAL A 121 0.63 -9.78 -9.41
N SER A 122 1.01 -9.09 -10.50
CA SER A 122 0.07 -8.46 -11.42
C SER A 122 -0.99 -9.44 -11.92
N LYS A 123 -0.54 -10.61 -12.44
CA LYS A 123 -1.45 -11.66 -12.89
C LYS A 123 -2.37 -12.13 -11.76
N LEU A 124 -1.81 -12.36 -10.58
CA LEU A 124 -2.55 -12.80 -9.41
C LEU A 124 -3.62 -11.75 -9.00
N CYS A 125 -3.27 -10.47 -9.00
CA CYS A 125 -4.20 -9.38 -8.74
C CYS A 125 -5.36 -9.39 -9.72
N HIS A 126 -5.07 -9.45 -11.02
CA HIS A 126 -6.11 -9.46 -12.06
C HIS A 126 -7.05 -10.68 -11.96
N GLU A 127 -6.50 -11.87 -11.65
CA GLU A 127 -7.31 -13.09 -11.46
C GLU A 127 -8.25 -13.01 -10.24
N ASN A 128 -7.93 -12.12 -9.28
CA ASN A 128 -8.73 -11.91 -8.07
C ASN A 128 -9.48 -10.57 -8.04
N GLY A 129 -9.49 -9.81 -9.14
CA GLY A 129 -10.20 -8.53 -9.23
C GLY A 129 -9.57 -7.39 -8.41
N LEU A 130 -8.26 -7.48 -8.14
CA LEU A 130 -7.49 -6.46 -7.43
C LEU A 130 -6.81 -5.52 -8.42
N LEU A 131 -6.50 -4.30 -7.97
CA LEU A 131 -5.69 -3.33 -8.71
C LEU A 131 -4.23 -3.39 -8.28
N PHE A 132 -3.32 -3.33 -9.25
CA PHE A 132 -1.86 -3.34 -9.06
C PHE A 132 -1.25 -2.07 -9.65
N ILE A 133 -0.85 -1.14 -8.78
CA ILE A 133 -0.43 0.23 -9.10
C ILE A 133 1.05 0.41 -8.75
N GLN A 134 1.87 1.03 -9.59
CA GLN A 134 3.22 1.42 -9.16
C GLN A 134 3.17 2.66 -8.27
N ALA A 135 3.67 2.55 -7.04
CA ALA A 135 3.80 3.64 -6.10
C ALA A 135 4.93 4.60 -6.52
N HIS A 136 4.72 5.91 -6.34
CA HIS A 136 5.71 6.98 -6.55
C HIS A 136 6.80 6.65 -7.61
N PRO A 137 6.44 6.38 -8.87
CA PRO A 137 7.29 5.74 -9.88
C PRO A 137 8.53 6.55 -10.26
N PHE A 138 8.52 7.87 -10.02
CA PHE A 138 9.62 8.79 -10.34
C PHE A 138 10.38 9.29 -9.11
N ARG A 139 10.16 8.70 -7.94
CA ARG A 139 10.98 8.94 -6.76
C ARG A 139 12.40 8.45 -7.02
N ARG A 140 13.38 9.17 -6.50
CA ARG A 140 14.80 8.78 -6.65
C ARG A 140 15.03 7.34 -6.19
N GLY A 141 15.63 6.54 -7.06
CA GLY A 141 15.94 5.12 -6.81
C GLY A 141 14.86 4.15 -7.30
N MET A 142 13.71 4.66 -7.77
CA MET A 142 12.68 3.84 -8.42
C MET A 142 12.96 3.66 -9.91
N GLU A 143 12.52 2.53 -10.46
CA GLU A 143 12.57 2.22 -11.88
C GLU A 143 11.13 2.15 -12.41
N VAL A 144 10.87 2.84 -13.54
CA VAL A 144 9.57 2.76 -14.20
C VAL A 144 9.45 1.40 -14.88
N VAL A 145 8.42 0.65 -14.51
CA VAL A 145 8.21 -0.70 -15.03
C VAL A 145 7.30 -0.71 -16.26
N ASP A 146 7.22 -1.86 -16.93
CA ASP A 146 6.32 -2.07 -18.06
C ASP A 146 4.86 -1.80 -17.67
N TRP A 147 4.27 -0.77 -18.29
CA TRP A 147 2.88 -0.37 -18.03
C TRP A 147 1.84 -1.46 -18.34
N ASN A 148 2.19 -2.49 -19.12
CA ASN A 148 1.27 -3.57 -19.45
C ASN A 148 0.97 -4.48 -18.26
N ILE A 149 1.80 -4.47 -17.23
CA ILE A 149 1.56 -5.24 -16.01
C ILE A 149 0.87 -4.43 -14.90
N LEU A 150 0.59 -3.15 -15.14
CA LEU A 150 0.02 -2.24 -14.15
C LEU A 150 -1.40 -1.82 -14.53
N ASP A 151 -2.24 -1.59 -13.53
CA ASP A 151 -3.53 -0.92 -13.70
C ASP A 151 -3.38 0.61 -13.68
N GLY A 152 -2.32 1.13 -13.06
CA GLY A 152 -2.05 2.56 -12.99
C GLY A 152 -0.72 2.91 -12.33
N TYR A 153 -0.55 4.21 -12.12
CA TYR A 153 0.57 4.82 -11.40
C TYR A 153 0.05 5.75 -10.31
N GLU A 154 0.74 5.80 -9.18
CA GLU A 154 0.52 6.86 -8.21
C GLU A 154 1.04 8.18 -8.80
N ILE A 155 0.13 9.09 -9.13
CA ILE A 155 0.47 10.38 -9.75
C ILE A 155 0.72 11.49 -8.74
N PHE A 156 0.30 11.29 -7.50
CA PHE A 156 0.52 12.24 -6.42
C PHE A 156 0.86 11.51 -5.12
N ASN A 157 2.04 11.77 -4.59
CA ASN A 157 2.46 11.31 -3.27
C ASN A 157 2.82 12.54 -2.43
N GLY A 158 2.11 12.74 -1.31
CA GLY A 158 2.22 13.90 -0.44
C GLY A 158 3.32 13.82 0.60
N ASN A 159 4.19 12.78 0.60
CA ASN A 159 5.24 12.63 1.61
C ASN A 159 6.30 13.76 1.51
N PRO A 160 6.39 14.67 2.50
CA PRO A 160 7.28 15.84 2.41
C PRO A 160 8.78 15.49 2.53
N ARG A 161 9.10 14.26 2.91
CA ARG A 161 10.50 13.81 3.07
C ARG A 161 11.14 13.39 1.75
N HIS A 162 10.35 13.25 0.68
CA HIS A 162 10.83 12.79 -0.62
C HIS A 162 10.21 13.63 -1.75
N ASN A 163 11.03 13.96 -2.74
CA ASN A 163 10.50 14.44 -4.01
C ASN A 163 10.05 13.23 -4.85
N SER A 164 8.76 13.09 -5.05
CA SER A 164 8.17 12.01 -5.85
C SER A 164 7.99 12.35 -7.32
N ASN A 165 8.36 13.59 -7.74
CA ASN A 165 8.21 14.09 -9.12
C ASN A 165 6.79 13.85 -9.66
N ASN A 166 5.80 14.28 -8.88
CA ASN A 166 4.37 14.06 -9.14
C ASN A 166 3.92 14.54 -10.54
N ASP A 167 4.47 15.67 -10.99
CA ASP A 167 4.22 16.23 -12.33
C ASP A 167 4.67 15.28 -13.45
N ILE A 168 5.83 14.66 -13.30
CA ILE A 168 6.32 13.65 -14.25
C ILE A 168 5.45 12.40 -14.20
N ALA A 169 5.05 11.96 -13.01
CA ALA A 169 4.18 10.79 -12.84
C ALA A 169 2.82 11.00 -13.52
N GLU A 170 2.23 12.18 -13.36
CA GLU A 170 0.96 12.53 -14.00
C GLU A 170 1.06 12.53 -15.55
N ILE A 171 2.11 13.15 -16.10
CA ILE A 171 2.35 13.18 -17.55
C ILE A 171 2.55 11.76 -18.09
N TRP A 172 3.31 10.93 -17.36
CA TRP A 172 3.58 9.56 -17.75
C TRP A 172 2.32 8.69 -17.74
N ALA A 173 1.54 8.76 -16.67
CA ALA A 173 0.28 8.03 -16.54
C ALA A 173 -0.70 8.40 -17.69
N LYS A 174 -0.87 9.68 -17.95
CA LYS A 174 -1.71 10.16 -19.08
C LYS A 174 -1.22 9.65 -20.43
N LYS A 175 0.10 9.63 -20.66
CA LYS A 175 0.69 9.14 -21.92
C LYS A 175 0.38 7.67 -22.17
N HIS A 176 0.30 6.86 -21.13
CA HIS A 176 0.06 5.41 -21.20
C HIS A 176 -1.38 5.01 -20.88
N ASN A 177 -2.26 5.99 -20.69
CA ASN A 177 -3.67 5.80 -20.33
C ASN A 177 -3.85 4.92 -19.08
N LYS A 178 -3.08 5.25 -18.04
CA LYS A 178 -3.03 4.54 -16.75
C LYS A 178 -3.35 5.48 -15.59
#